data_3a0cf74973ef135f19b12a5ffe4f4629
#
_entry.id   3a0cf74973ef135f19b12a5ffe4f4629
#
_cell.length_a   1.000
_cell.length_b   1.000
_cell.length_c   1.000
_cell.angle_alpha   90.00
_cell.angle_beta   90.00
_cell.angle_gamma   90.00
#
_symmetry.space_group_name_H-M   'P 1'
#
loop_
_entity.id
_entity.type
_entity.pdbx_description
1 polymer ?
#
loop_
_entity_poly.entity_id
_entity_poly.type
_entity_poly.pdbx_seq_one_letter_code
_entity_poly.pdbx_strand_id
1 'polypeptide(L)'
;MSTDAEFLRRVYELFNMREMEGVLATLHPDVVWANGMEGGYVHGHEGVRDYWTRQWAAINPHVEPLRFSTGSDGAIVVDVHQTVHDLEGNLLADKMVGHIFLVEDGLIRRFDIAA
;
A
#
# COMPACT_ATOMS: atom_id res chain seq x y z
N MET A 1 -15.79 -14.44 -8.78
CA MET A 1 -15.81 -13.02 -8.38
C MET A 1 -14.82 -12.83 -7.23
N SER A 2 -13.97 -11.84 -7.36
CA SER A 2 -12.94 -11.64 -6.35
C SER A 2 -13.33 -10.51 -5.40
N THR A 3 -13.68 -10.88 -4.18
CA THR A 3 -13.95 -9.90 -3.13
C THR A 3 -12.66 -9.24 -2.65
N ASP A 4 -11.51 -9.92 -2.84
CA ASP A 4 -10.21 -9.36 -2.45
C ASP A 4 -9.82 -8.17 -3.32
N ALA A 5 -10.14 -8.21 -4.62
CA ALA A 5 -9.85 -7.08 -5.50
C ALA A 5 -10.66 -5.86 -5.08
N GLU A 6 -11.93 -6.05 -4.74
CA GLU A 6 -12.77 -4.93 -4.28
C GLU A 6 -12.26 -4.37 -2.95
N PHE A 7 -11.86 -5.26 -2.04
CA PHE A 7 -11.29 -4.87 -0.76
C PHE A 7 -10.03 -4.04 -0.96
N LEU A 8 -9.11 -4.51 -1.82
CA LEU A 8 -7.87 -3.79 -2.07
C LEU A 8 -8.09 -2.46 -2.79
N ARG A 9 -9.06 -2.38 -3.72
CA ARG A 9 -9.40 -1.10 -4.35
C ARG A 9 -9.78 -0.07 -3.29
N ARG A 10 -10.54 -0.50 -2.30
CA ARG A 10 -10.95 0.40 -1.21
C ARG A 10 -9.73 0.83 -0.39
N VAL A 11 -8.78 -0.07 -0.17
CA VAL A 11 -7.54 0.25 0.54
C VAL A 11 -6.79 1.36 -0.19
N TYR A 12 -6.65 1.24 -1.51
CA TYR A 12 -5.97 2.26 -2.30
C TYR A 12 -6.70 3.60 -2.23
N GLU A 13 -8.03 3.59 -2.30
CA GLU A 13 -8.80 4.83 -2.17
C GLU A 13 -8.55 5.50 -0.82
N LEU A 14 -8.58 4.73 0.25
CA LEU A 14 -8.37 5.26 1.60
C LEU A 14 -6.96 5.84 1.73
N PHE A 15 -5.96 5.14 1.19
CA PHE A 15 -4.58 5.63 1.20
C PHE A 15 -4.47 6.96 0.47
N ASN A 16 -5.03 7.04 -0.74
CA ASN A 16 -4.96 8.25 -1.54
C ASN A 16 -5.69 9.43 -0.88
N MET A 17 -6.72 9.13 -0.08
CA MET A 17 -7.46 10.12 0.67
C MET A 17 -6.81 10.48 2.01
N ARG A 18 -5.69 9.82 2.34
CA ARG A 18 -4.98 10.01 3.62
C ARG A 18 -5.84 9.65 4.82
N GLU A 19 -6.71 8.66 4.67
CA GLU A 19 -7.58 8.18 5.75
C GLU A 19 -6.80 7.18 6.59
N MET A 20 -5.94 7.69 7.46
CA MET A 20 -5.02 6.86 8.24
C MET A 20 -5.74 5.76 9.02
N GLU A 21 -6.75 6.10 9.80
CA GLU A 21 -7.44 5.11 10.60
C GLU A 21 -8.20 4.10 9.73
N GLY A 22 -8.76 4.58 8.63
CA GLY A 22 -9.47 3.71 7.68
C GLY A 22 -8.55 2.68 7.06
N VAL A 23 -7.35 3.09 6.64
CA VAL A 23 -6.39 2.14 6.07
C VAL A 23 -5.88 1.18 7.14
N LEU A 24 -5.52 1.69 8.32
CA LEU A 24 -5.04 0.83 9.40
C LEU A 24 -6.05 -0.25 9.78
N ALA A 25 -7.35 0.08 9.71
CA ALA A 25 -8.40 -0.89 10.00
C ALA A 25 -8.43 -2.05 9.01
N THR A 26 -7.81 -1.91 7.83
CA THR A 26 -7.71 -2.99 6.84
C THR A 26 -6.50 -3.89 7.08
N LEU A 27 -5.64 -3.54 8.02
CA LEU A 27 -4.39 -4.25 8.27
C LEU A 27 -4.51 -5.17 9.47
N HIS A 28 -3.93 -6.37 9.34
CA HIS A 28 -3.83 -7.32 10.44
C HIS A 28 -2.98 -6.69 11.56
N PRO A 29 -3.27 -6.99 12.84
CA PRO A 29 -2.45 -6.44 13.94
C PRO A 29 -0.97 -6.75 13.82
N ASP A 30 -0.62 -7.88 13.19
CA ASP A 30 0.78 -8.30 13.01
C ASP A 30 1.28 -8.05 11.59
N VAL A 31 0.72 -7.07 10.90
CA VAL A 31 1.06 -6.79 9.50
C VAL A 31 2.55 -6.51 9.33
N VAL A 32 3.11 -6.99 8.21
CA VAL A 32 4.46 -6.68 7.78
C VAL A 32 4.34 -5.85 6.50
N TRP A 33 4.87 -4.65 6.51
CA TRP A 33 4.67 -3.69 5.42
C TRP A 33 6.01 -3.20 4.89
N ALA A 34 6.23 -3.34 3.58
CA ALA A 34 7.48 -2.90 2.95
C ALA A 34 7.62 -1.39 3.06
N ASN A 35 8.82 -0.96 3.46
CA ASN A 35 9.15 0.46 3.56
C ASN A 35 9.81 0.89 2.26
N GLY A 36 9.03 1.52 1.39
CA GLY A 36 9.50 1.94 0.07
C GLY A 36 10.40 3.16 0.09
N MET A 37 10.50 3.86 1.21
CA MET A 37 11.35 5.05 1.33
C MET A 37 12.76 4.70 1.77
N GLU A 38 12.88 3.81 2.75
CA GLU A 38 14.16 3.54 3.41
C GLU A 38 14.62 2.10 3.26
N GLY A 39 13.79 1.24 2.68
CA GLY A 39 14.07 -0.18 2.57
C GLY A 39 13.65 -0.94 3.83
N GLY A 40 13.64 -2.28 3.73
CA GLY A 40 13.22 -3.11 4.84
C GLY A 40 11.71 -3.07 5.05
N TYR A 41 11.30 -3.31 6.28
CA TYR A 41 9.88 -3.45 6.62
C TYR A 41 9.55 -2.72 7.91
N VAL A 42 8.28 -2.33 8.03
CA VAL A 42 7.73 -1.86 9.31
C VAL A 42 6.68 -2.88 9.75
N HIS A 43 6.40 -2.94 11.04
CA HIS A 43 5.60 -4.01 11.63
C HIS A 43 4.46 -3.44 12.48
N GLY A 44 3.27 -4.05 12.32
CA GLY A 44 2.11 -3.72 13.12
C GLY A 44 1.52 -2.36 12.81
N HIS A 45 0.39 -2.05 13.43
CA HIS A 45 -0.30 -0.78 13.18
C HIS A 45 0.56 0.41 13.55
N GLU A 46 1.27 0.35 14.68
CA GLU A 46 2.09 1.47 15.13
C GLU A 46 3.26 1.73 14.18
N GLY A 47 3.91 0.67 13.69
CA GLY A 47 5.00 0.80 12.75
C GLY A 47 4.54 1.42 11.43
N VAL A 48 3.39 0.97 10.93
CA VAL A 48 2.85 1.50 9.68
C VAL A 48 2.38 2.94 9.87
N ARG A 49 1.71 3.23 10.98
CA ARG A 49 1.26 4.60 11.29
C ARG A 49 2.44 5.57 11.32
N ASP A 50 3.50 5.20 12.01
CA ASP A 50 4.70 6.03 12.10
C ASP A 50 5.33 6.24 10.72
N TYR A 51 5.44 5.17 9.93
CA TYR A 51 6.00 5.23 8.59
C TYR A 51 5.20 6.17 7.68
N TRP A 52 3.87 6.01 7.64
CA TRP A 52 3.04 6.86 6.79
C TRP A 52 2.99 8.30 7.27
N THR A 53 3.02 8.52 8.58
CA THR A 53 3.08 9.87 9.12
C THR A 53 4.32 10.59 8.61
N ARG A 54 5.48 9.92 8.64
CA ARG A 54 6.74 10.48 8.13
C ARG A 54 6.69 10.65 6.61
N GLN A 55 6.15 9.65 5.90
CA GLN A 55 6.07 9.70 4.45
C GLN A 55 5.21 10.88 3.98
N TRP A 56 4.02 11.00 4.54
CA TRP A 56 3.08 12.05 4.12
C TRP A 56 3.51 13.45 4.57
N ALA A 57 4.42 13.55 5.52
CA ALA A 57 5.01 14.83 5.92
C ALA A 57 6.11 15.26 4.95
N ALA A 58 6.67 14.33 4.20
CA ALA A 58 7.79 14.60 3.30
C ALA A 58 7.38 14.63 1.82
N ILE A 59 6.44 13.78 1.42
CA ILE A 59 6.04 13.65 0.01
C ILE A 59 4.54 13.43 -0.09
N ASN A 60 4.03 13.55 -1.31
CA ASN A 60 2.62 13.34 -1.62
C ASN A 60 2.51 12.20 -2.64
N PRO A 61 2.45 10.94 -2.18
CA PRO A 61 2.33 9.80 -3.10
C PRO A 61 0.87 9.56 -3.49
N HIS A 62 0.69 9.11 -4.74
CA HIS A 62 -0.60 8.68 -5.24
C HIS A 62 -0.42 7.33 -5.91
N VAL A 63 -1.29 6.37 -5.62
CA VAL A 63 -1.19 5.01 -6.17
C VAL A 63 -2.51 4.65 -6.82
N GLU A 64 -2.43 4.22 -8.08
CA GLU A 64 -3.62 3.82 -8.83
C GLU A 64 -3.50 2.37 -9.24
N PRO A 65 -4.36 1.47 -8.70
CA PRO A 65 -4.31 0.06 -9.08
C PRO A 65 -4.89 -0.10 -10.49
N LEU A 66 -4.14 -0.79 -11.36
CA LEU A 66 -4.54 -0.98 -12.75
C LEU A 66 -5.02 -2.39 -13.03
N ARG A 67 -4.39 -3.39 -12.42
CA ARG A 67 -4.73 -4.77 -12.66
C ARG A 67 -4.45 -5.63 -11.43
N PHE A 68 -5.37 -6.54 -11.12
CA PHE A 68 -5.25 -7.48 -10.01
C PHE A 68 -5.11 -8.89 -10.58
N SER A 69 -4.18 -9.67 -10.04
CA SER A 69 -4.03 -11.09 -10.39
C SER A 69 -3.67 -11.88 -9.15
N THR A 70 -3.85 -13.19 -9.21
CA THR A 70 -3.53 -14.07 -8.08
C THR A 70 -2.25 -14.83 -8.40
N GLY A 71 -1.30 -14.79 -7.46
CA GLY A 71 -0.06 -15.55 -7.58
C GLY A 71 -0.25 -17.00 -7.19
N SER A 72 0.80 -17.81 -7.40
CA SER A 72 0.73 -19.26 -7.18
C SER A 72 0.57 -19.63 -5.71
N ASP A 73 0.93 -18.77 -4.80
CA ASP A 73 0.84 -19.00 -3.36
C ASP A 73 -0.40 -18.36 -2.74
N GLY A 74 -1.34 -17.89 -3.56
CA GLY A 74 -2.53 -17.21 -3.10
C GLY A 74 -2.36 -15.73 -2.85
N ALA A 75 -1.16 -15.20 -3.04
CA ALA A 75 -0.91 -13.77 -2.93
C ALA A 75 -1.62 -13.02 -4.05
N ILE A 76 -2.01 -11.78 -3.77
CA ILE A 76 -2.64 -10.94 -4.77
C ILE A 76 -1.59 -9.97 -5.30
N VAL A 77 -1.39 -9.97 -6.61
CA VAL A 77 -0.42 -9.10 -7.28
C VAL A 77 -1.18 -7.98 -7.95
N VAL A 78 -0.77 -6.75 -7.70
CA VAL A 78 -1.42 -5.56 -8.25
C VAL A 78 -0.40 -4.78 -9.06
N ASP A 79 -0.76 -4.49 -10.32
CA ASP A 79 0.01 -3.57 -11.14
C ASP A 79 -0.48 -2.16 -10.81
N VAL A 80 0.45 -1.30 -10.42
CA VAL A 80 0.11 0.02 -9.87
C VAL A 80 0.85 1.10 -10.63
N HIS A 81 0.14 2.16 -10.98
CA HIS A 81 0.74 3.39 -11.47
C HIS A 81 0.97 4.29 -10.28
N GLN A 82 2.22 4.57 -9.99
CA GLN A 82 2.60 5.38 -8.84
C GLN A 82 3.17 6.71 -9.31
N THR A 83 2.59 7.78 -8.78
CA THR A 83 3.14 9.13 -8.97
C THR A 83 3.46 9.70 -7.60
N VAL A 84 4.59 10.37 -7.49
CA VAL A 84 5.01 11.00 -6.25
C VAL A 84 5.33 12.45 -6.53
N HIS A 85 4.73 13.35 -5.77
CA HIS A 85 5.01 14.77 -5.84
C HIS A 85 5.63 15.20 -4.51
N ASP A 86 6.38 16.30 -4.52
CA ASP A 86 6.76 16.91 -3.25
C ASP A 86 5.55 17.69 -2.71
N LEU A 87 5.69 18.28 -1.54
CA LEU A 87 4.58 19.00 -0.91
C LEU A 87 4.23 20.32 -1.62
N GLU A 88 5.08 20.73 -2.55
CA GLU A 88 4.88 21.94 -3.36
C GLU A 88 4.26 21.64 -4.72
N GLY A 89 4.00 20.34 -5.01
CA GLY A 89 3.35 19.92 -6.23
C GLY A 89 4.29 19.55 -7.37
N ASN A 90 5.61 19.53 -7.14
CA ASN A 90 6.56 19.14 -8.18
C ASN A 90 6.62 17.62 -8.30
N LEU A 91 6.61 17.12 -9.53
CA LEU A 91 6.66 15.68 -9.78
C LEU A 91 8.05 15.14 -9.49
N LEU A 92 8.15 14.17 -8.59
CA LEU A 92 9.40 13.52 -8.22
C LEU A 92 9.57 12.16 -8.88
N ALA A 93 8.47 11.43 -9.10
CA ALA A 93 8.52 10.09 -9.68
C ALA A 93 7.18 9.76 -10.34
N ASP A 94 7.27 9.04 -11.46
CA ASP A 94 6.09 8.57 -12.19
C ASP A 94 6.51 7.23 -12.78
N LYS A 95 5.98 6.12 -12.23
CA LYS A 95 6.44 4.81 -12.66
C LYS A 95 5.40 3.74 -12.38
N MET A 96 5.59 2.60 -13.04
CA MET A 96 4.81 1.40 -12.76
C MET A 96 5.53 0.58 -11.72
N VAL A 97 4.80 0.09 -10.74
CA VAL A 97 5.35 -0.78 -9.69
C VAL A 97 4.40 -1.94 -9.48
N GLY A 98 4.90 -3.03 -8.90
CA GLY A 98 4.08 -4.15 -8.49
C GLY A 98 3.91 -4.15 -6.99
N HIS A 99 2.72 -4.43 -6.52
CA HIS A 99 2.43 -4.63 -5.10
C HIS A 99 1.96 -6.06 -4.90
N ILE A 100 2.43 -6.70 -3.83
CA ILE A 100 2.07 -8.08 -3.51
C ILE A 100 1.45 -8.09 -2.11
N PHE A 101 0.22 -8.58 -2.03
CA PHE A 101 -0.53 -8.61 -0.77
C PHE A 101 -0.82 -10.04 -0.36
N LEU A 102 -0.67 -10.32 0.93
CA LEU A 102 -1.23 -11.52 1.55
C LEU A 102 -2.37 -11.08 2.45
N VAL A 103 -3.56 -11.63 2.21
CA VAL A 103 -4.75 -11.32 2.98
C VAL A 103 -5.07 -12.53 3.85
N GLU A 104 -5.29 -12.30 5.14
CA GLU A 104 -5.58 -13.34 6.12
C GLU A 104 -6.73 -12.85 7.00
N ASP A 105 -7.77 -13.67 7.10
CA ASP A 105 -8.96 -13.33 7.89
C ASP A 105 -9.59 -12.00 7.48
N GLY A 106 -9.52 -11.68 6.17
CA GLY A 106 -10.11 -10.45 5.66
C GLY A 106 -9.27 -9.21 5.88
N LEU A 107 -8.02 -9.35 6.37
CA LEU A 107 -7.12 -8.23 6.65
C LEU A 107 -5.79 -8.44 5.92
N ILE A 108 -5.10 -7.35 5.62
CA ILE A 108 -3.79 -7.42 4.97
C ILE A 108 -2.76 -7.86 6.01
N ARG A 109 -2.17 -9.04 5.78
CA ARG A 109 -1.17 -9.60 6.68
C ARG A 109 0.24 -9.21 6.28
N ARG A 110 0.48 -9.04 4.98
CA ARG A 110 1.80 -8.69 4.46
C ARG A 110 1.67 -7.91 3.16
N PHE A 111 2.56 -6.95 2.97
CA PHE A 111 2.66 -6.16 1.75
C PHE A 111 4.12 -6.07 1.33
N ASP A 112 4.38 -6.40 0.06
CA ASP A 112 5.71 -6.30 -0.54
C ASP A 112 5.63 -5.45 -1.81
N ILE A 113 6.75 -4.85 -2.18
CA ILE A 113 6.89 -4.09 -3.41
C ILE A 113 7.78 -4.89 -4.34
N ALA A 114 7.27 -5.15 -5.55
CA ALA A 114 8.03 -5.82 -6.59
C ALA A 114 8.61 -4.75 -7.52
N ALA A 115 9.89 -4.88 -7.80
CA ALA A 115 10.58 -3.93 -8.68
C ALA A 115 10.17 -4.14 -10.14
#